data_ebe0427e4e9e9a0709c632416f892e61
#
_entry.id   ebe0427e4e9e9a0709c632416f892e61
#
_cell.length_a   1.000
_cell.length_b   1.000
_cell.length_c   1.000
_cell.angle_alpha   90.00
_cell.angle_beta   90.00
_cell.angle_gamma   90.00
#
_symmetry.space_group_name_H-M   'P 1'
#
loop_
_entity.id
_entity.type
_entity.pdbx_description
1 polymer ?
#
loop_
_entity_poly.entity_id
_entity_poly.type
_entity_poly.pdbx_seq_one_letter_code
_entity_poly.pdbx_strand_id
1 'polypeptide(L)'
;MRPIVINGTVLCDNITGIPRYVYEVVSRLDKLLEGTGLDVRLAYRDDGRPLHLTGLKNIQVVPLHSVRYCYNLFVLPHYLRKNHAFFVGLASDMLMTRKSAVVLHDIRPLVMDTDRGFFRFKFWVHCLSTKWFAQEVYTVSDDQRHLISDKLGIPLDKIGVTYNGWEHMNAVEPDESVFEKLPEVKKGEYFYALGSLAKHKNYKWIREVARRNPDKTFVVAGGADLAAFGKDEADAAKDTGNVFYPGYVTDGENKALMQHCKAFLHPAVFEGFGIPPLEALSQGAPILLSNASCLPELYGDCARYFDPYDYEVDLDALLAEPVSDPDKLMKKYSWDKTAAFWLEQIKRYAAE
;
A
#
# COMPACT_ATOMS: atom_id res chain seq x y z
N MET A 1 -6.28 -31.28 9.79
CA MET A 1 -6.55 -29.89 9.37
C MET A 1 -6.00 -29.70 7.97
N ARG A 2 -6.69 -28.91 7.15
CA ARG A 2 -6.27 -28.60 5.78
C ARG A 2 -5.06 -27.66 5.78
N PRO A 3 -4.03 -27.89 4.95
CA PRO A 3 -2.94 -26.94 4.76
C PRO A 3 -3.44 -25.61 4.21
N ILE A 4 -2.87 -24.51 4.69
CA ILE A 4 -3.11 -23.15 4.19
C ILE A 4 -1.89 -22.70 3.41
N VAL A 5 -2.08 -22.19 2.19
CA VAL A 5 -0.98 -21.72 1.34
C VAL A 5 -1.16 -20.24 1.05
N ILE A 6 -0.20 -19.44 1.45
CA ILE A 6 -0.08 -18.01 1.14
C ILE A 6 0.87 -17.85 -0.04
N ASN A 7 0.54 -16.95 -1.00
CA ASN A 7 1.47 -16.60 -2.08
C ASN A 7 2.45 -15.51 -1.63
N GLY A 8 3.71 -15.86 -1.56
CA GLY A 8 4.81 -14.97 -1.17
C GLY A 8 5.59 -14.36 -2.34
N THR A 9 5.16 -14.55 -3.60
CA THR A 9 5.95 -14.12 -4.78
C THR A 9 6.26 -12.62 -4.79
N VAL A 10 5.37 -11.78 -4.27
CA VAL A 10 5.59 -10.33 -4.19
C VAL A 10 6.70 -9.94 -3.20
N LEU A 11 7.06 -10.83 -2.28
CA LEU A 11 8.16 -10.64 -1.33
C LEU A 11 9.55 -10.80 -1.97
N CYS A 12 9.62 -11.11 -3.27
CA CYS A 12 10.84 -11.03 -4.07
C CYS A 12 11.01 -9.65 -4.75
N ASP A 13 10.05 -8.76 -4.58
CA ASP A 13 10.08 -7.37 -5.07
C ASP A 13 10.41 -6.40 -3.91
N ASN A 14 10.62 -5.12 -4.20
CA ASN A 14 10.84 -4.11 -3.17
C ASN A 14 9.66 -4.05 -2.19
N ILE A 15 9.95 -3.96 -0.89
CA ILE A 15 8.92 -4.01 0.17
C ILE A 15 8.24 -2.65 0.31
N THR A 16 7.38 -2.31 -0.64
CA THR A 16 6.56 -1.09 -0.66
C THR A 16 5.11 -1.41 -1.04
N GLY A 17 4.14 -0.67 -0.55
CA GLY A 17 2.72 -0.88 -0.86
C GLY A 17 2.22 -2.30 -0.58
N ILE A 18 1.76 -3.02 -1.61
CA ILE A 18 1.24 -4.40 -1.47
C ILE A 18 2.29 -5.38 -0.92
N PRO A 19 3.55 -5.41 -1.38
CA PRO A 19 4.61 -6.19 -0.73
C PRO A 19 4.76 -5.89 0.78
N ARG A 20 4.63 -4.63 1.20
CA ARG A 20 4.66 -4.25 2.63
C ARG A 20 3.53 -4.92 3.40
N TYR A 21 2.30 -4.87 2.88
CA TYR A 21 1.16 -5.54 3.49
C TYR A 21 1.45 -7.04 3.72
N VAL A 22 1.91 -7.75 2.68
CA VAL A 22 2.20 -9.19 2.77
C VAL A 22 3.32 -9.46 3.77
N TYR A 23 4.39 -8.65 3.74
CA TYR A 23 5.54 -8.78 4.66
C TYR A 23 5.10 -8.63 6.11
N GLU A 24 4.37 -7.56 6.43
CA GLU A 24 3.95 -7.24 7.80
C GLU A 24 2.95 -8.28 8.35
N VAL A 25 2.01 -8.71 7.52
CA VAL A 25 1.02 -9.74 7.91
C VAL A 25 1.71 -11.08 8.13
N VAL A 26 2.53 -11.55 7.18
CA VAL A 26 3.15 -12.89 7.26
C VAL A 26 4.17 -12.95 8.41
N SER A 27 4.96 -11.90 8.62
CA SER A 27 5.94 -11.85 9.72
C SER A 27 5.30 -11.95 11.10
N ARG A 28 4.15 -11.29 11.29
CA ARG A 28 3.41 -11.34 12.55
C ARG A 28 2.61 -12.62 12.70
N LEU A 29 2.03 -13.08 11.60
CA LEU A 29 1.31 -14.34 11.56
C LEU A 29 2.21 -15.51 11.95
N ASP A 30 3.47 -15.52 11.50
CA ASP A 30 4.44 -16.54 11.88
C ASP A 30 4.57 -16.66 13.40
N LYS A 31 4.66 -15.53 14.12
CA LYS A 31 4.72 -15.53 15.59
C LYS A 31 3.41 -16.04 16.23
N LEU A 32 2.27 -15.61 15.68
CA LEU A 32 0.94 -15.98 16.19
C LEU A 32 0.59 -17.46 15.96
N LEU A 33 1.27 -18.13 15.04
CA LEU A 33 1.08 -19.54 14.74
C LEU A 33 1.79 -20.48 15.72
N GLU A 34 2.67 -19.97 16.58
CA GLU A 34 3.38 -20.78 17.58
C GLU A 34 2.39 -21.55 18.46
N GLY A 35 2.59 -22.87 18.56
CA GLY A 35 1.74 -23.76 19.37
C GLY A 35 0.34 -24.05 18.82
N THR A 36 -0.06 -23.52 17.67
CA THR A 36 -1.42 -23.74 17.11
C THR A 36 -1.57 -25.08 16.39
N GLY A 37 -0.48 -25.69 15.94
CA GLY A 37 -0.48 -26.92 15.15
C GLY A 37 -1.05 -26.77 13.73
N LEU A 38 -1.26 -25.54 13.23
CA LEU A 38 -1.73 -25.26 11.87
C LEU A 38 -0.60 -25.45 10.86
N ASP A 39 -0.90 -26.09 9.73
CA ASP A 39 0.01 -26.21 8.59
C ASP A 39 -0.16 -24.99 7.67
N VAL A 40 0.68 -23.99 7.85
CA VAL A 40 0.70 -22.76 7.02
C VAL A 40 1.99 -22.72 6.22
N ARG A 41 1.85 -22.47 4.91
CA ARG A 41 2.96 -22.50 3.96
C ARG A 41 2.99 -21.20 3.16
N LEU A 42 4.20 -20.64 3.00
CA LEU A 42 4.47 -19.48 2.11
C LEU A 42 5.07 -20.02 0.81
N ALA A 43 4.22 -20.20 -0.21
CA ALA A 43 4.69 -20.60 -1.54
C ALA A 43 5.08 -19.38 -2.36
N TYR A 44 6.24 -19.40 -3.00
CA TYR A 44 6.66 -18.31 -3.89
C TYR A 44 7.26 -18.84 -5.18
N ARG A 45 7.22 -17.99 -6.21
CA ARG A 45 7.88 -18.31 -7.47
C ARG A 45 9.38 -18.15 -7.32
N ASP A 46 10.09 -19.27 -7.38
CA ASP A 46 11.54 -19.29 -7.41
C ASP A 46 12.01 -19.09 -8.87
N ASP A 47 12.40 -17.86 -9.16
CA ASP A 47 12.94 -17.42 -10.46
C ASP A 47 14.35 -16.81 -10.32
N GLY A 48 15.03 -17.12 -9.20
CA GLY A 48 16.38 -16.64 -8.90
C GLY A 48 16.45 -15.31 -8.15
N ARG A 49 15.30 -14.64 -7.93
CA ARG A 49 15.25 -13.45 -7.08
C ARG A 49 15.21 -13.83 -5.61
N PRO A 50 15.88 -13.07 -4.73
CA PRO A 50 15.86 -13.36 -3.29
C PRO A 50 14.47 -13.11 -2.70
N LEU A 51 14.05 -13.98 -1.78
CA LEU A 51 12.90 -13.74 -0.93
C LEU A 51 13.33 -12.82 0.23
N HIS A 52 12.73 -11.63 0.34
CA HIS A 52 13.11 -10.65 1.36
C HIS A 52 12.61 -11.00 2.77
N LEU A 53 11.66 -11.90 2.90
CA LEU A 53 11.17 -12.39 4.20
C LEU A 53 11.87 -13.70 4.56
N THR A 54 12.74 -13.65 5.57
CA THR A 54 13.53 -14.78 6.07
C THR A 54 13.29 -14.98 7.56
N GLY A 55 13.75 -16.13 8.11
CA GLY A 55 13.70 -16.40 9.55
C GLY A 55 12.32 -16.81 10.08
N LEU A 56 11.38 -17.19 9.23
CA LEU A 56 10.08 -17.77 9.63
C LEU A 56 10.31 -19.09 10.36
N LYS A 57 9.58 -19.29 11.47
CA LYS A 57 9.72 -20.47 12.35
C LYS A 57 8.51 -21.40 12.27
N ASN A 58 7.33 -20.84 12.09
CA ASN A 58 6.06 -21.56 12.15
C ASN A 58 5.38 -21.65 10.76
N ILE A 59 5.85 -20.87 9.79
CA ILE A 59 5.40 -20.90 8.39
C ILE A 59 6.46 -21.59 7.53
N GLN A 60 6.08 -22.68 6.86
CA GLN A 60 6.98 -23.40 5.94
C GLN A 60 7.15 -22.63 4.64
N VAL A 61 8.38 -22.26 4.30
CA VAL A 61 8.70 -21.63 3.01
C VAL A 61 8.82 -22.69 1.92
N VAL A 62 8.10 -22.52 0.80
CA VAL A 62 8.03 -23.47 -0.31
C VAL A 62 8.41 -22.79 -1.62
N PRO A 63 9.65 -22.96 -2.10
CA PRO A 63 10.04 -22.47 -3.42
C PRO A 63 9.41 -23.35 -4.50
N LEU A 64 8.78 -22.71 -5.49
CA LEU A 64 8.18 -23.38 -6.64
C LEU A 64 8.81 -22.84 -7.93
N HIS A 65 9.69 -23.63 -8.55
CA HIS A 65 10.36 -23.28 -9.78
C HIS A 65 9.37 -23.10 -10.92
N SER A 66 9.35 -21.90 -11.51
CA SER A 66 8.47 -21.61 -12.64
C SER A 66 8.81 -20.31 -13.34
N VAL A 67 8.48 -20.22 -14.63
CA VAL A 67 8.43 -18.95 -15.35
C VAL A 67 7.17 -18.16 -15.00
N ARG A 68 7.24 -16.83 -15.13
CA ARG A 68 6.22 -15.89 -14.63
C ARG A 68 4.76 -16.27 -14.95
N TYR A 69 4.47 -16.60 -16.20
CA TYR A 69 3.09 -16.88 -16.61
C TYR A 69 2.61 -18.28 -16.22
N CYS A 70 3.51 -19.24 -16.10
CA CYS A 70 3.16 -20.62 -15.73
C CYS A 70 2.88 -20.76 -14.22
N TYR A 71 3.44 -19.90 -13.39
CA TYR A 71 3.30 -20.00 -11.93
C TYR A 71 1.84 -19.97 -11.48
N ASN A 72 1.13 -18.89 -11.75
CA ASN A 72 -0.25 -18.71 -11.30
C ASN A 72 -1.26 -19.58 -12.06
N LEU A 73 -0.97 -19.96 -13.31
CA LEU A 73 -1.90 -20.72 -14.15
C LEU A 73 -1.79 -22.25 -13.94
N PHE A 74 -0.58 -22.74 -13.66
CA PHE A 74 -0.33 -24.18 -13.65
C PHE A 74 0.37 -24.66 -12.38
N VAL A 75 1.50 -24.04 -11.99
CA VAL A 75 2.36 -24.58 -10.93
C VAL A 75 1.73 -24.44 -9.55
N LEU A 76 1.31 -23.25 -9.18
CA LEU A 76 0.65 -23.00 -7.89
C LEU A 76 -0.71 -23.74 -7.81
N PRO A 77 -1.61 -23.72 -8.81
CA PRO A 77 -2.84 -24.51 -8.79
C PRO A 77 -2.60 -26.03 -8.70
N HIS A 78 -1.56 -26.54 -9.36
CA HIS A 78 -1.19 -27.95 -9.23
C HIS A 78 -0.73 -28.29 -7.80
N TYR A 79 0.14 -27.45 -7.22
CA TYR A 79 0.62 -27.61 -5.86
C TYR A 79 -0.55 -27.61 -4.84
N LEU A 80 -1.48 -26.65 -4.97
CA LEU A 80 -2.66 -26.56 -4.11
C LEU A 80 -3.56 -27.81 -4.19
N ARG A 81 -3.83 -28.30 -5.41
CA ARG A 81 -4.63 -29.52 -5.61
C ARG A 81 -3.96 -30.75 -5.05
N LYS A 82 -2.67 -30.93 -5.29
CA LYS A 82 -1.88 -32.07 -4.80
C LYS A 82 -1.87 -32.14 -3.27
N ASN A 83 -1.85 -30.99 -2.60
CA ASN A 83 -1.82 -30.90 -1.13
C ASN A 83 -3.21 -30.72 -0.50
N HIS A 84 -4.30 -30.70 -1.27
CA HIS A 84 -5.64 -30.39 -0.81
C HIS A 84 -5.74 -29.08 -0.02
N ALA A 85 -4.88 -28.10 -0.35
CA ALA A 85 -4.70 -26.86 0.40
C ALA A 85 -5.78 -25.82 0.14
N PHE A 86 -6.02 -24.94 1.11
CA PHE A 86 -6.76 -23.69 0.93
C PHE A 86 -5.76 -22.57 0.60
N PHE A 87 -6.13 -21.71 -0.33
CA PHE A 87 -5.28 -20.61 -0.79
C PHE A 87 -5.67 -19.28 -0.14
N VAL A 88 -4.70 -18.55 0.37
CA VAL A 88 -4.85 -17.18 0.86
C VAL A 88 -3.98 -16.26 0.00
N GLY A 89 -4.63 -15.48 -0.86
CA GLY A 89 -3.97 -14.50 -1.73
C GLY A 89 -3.98 -13.12 -1.07
N LEU A 90 -2.84 -12.71 -0.53
CA LEU A 90 -2.69 -11.43 0.16
C LEU A 90 -2.30 -10.26 -0.75
N ALA A 91 -1.97 -10.52 -2.02
CA ALA A 91 -1.36 -9.56 -2.93
C ALA A 91 -2.16 -9.32 -4.23
N SER A 92 -3.48 -9.32 -4.18
CA SER A 92 -4.33 -9.29 -5.36
C SER A 92 -3.99 -10.44 -6.33
N ASP A 93 -3.94 -11.65 -5.81
CA ASP A 93 -3.50 -12.82 -6.55
C ASP A 93 -4.58 -13.33 -7.52
N MET A 94 -4.20 -13.56 -8.76
CA MET A 94 -5.05 -14.21 -9.74
C MET A 94 -4.95 -15.73 -9.60
N LEU A 95 -6.04 -16.39 -9.16
CA LEU A 95 -6.05 -17.83 -9.07
C LEU A 95 -7.44 -18.43 -9.41
N MET A 96 -7.43 -19.51 -10.19
CA MET A 96 -8.66 -20.24 -10.57
C MET A 96 -8.89 -21.41 -9.61
N THR A 97 -9.10 -21.14 -8.33
CA THR A 97 -9.46 -22.17 -7.35
C THR A 97 -10.59 -21.68 -6.43
N ARG A 98 -11.59 -22.56 -6.21
CA ARG A 98 -12.74 -22.22 -5.37
C ARG A 98 -12.45 -22.29 -3.87
N LYS A 99 -11.33 -22.89 -3.48
CA LYS A 99 -10.86 -22.92 -2.09
C LYS A 99 -9.85 -21.81 -1.88
N SER A 100 -10.33 -20.56 -1.91
CA SER A 100 -9.47 -19.40 -1.79
C SER A 100 -10.15 -18.19 -1.16
N ALA A 101 -9.36 -17.43 -0.41
CA ALA A 101 -9.66 -16.08 0.02
C ALA A 101 -8.64 -15.13 -0.62
N VAL A 102 -9.09 -14.03 -1.21
CA VAL A 102 -8.23 -13.11 -1.97
C VAL A 102 -8.44 -11.67 -1.52
N VAL A 103 -7.34 -10.95 -1.26
CA VAL A 103 -7.36 -9.51 -1.02
C VAL A 103 -7.22 -8.78 -2.36
N LEU A 104 -8.19 -7.95 -2.71
CA LEU A 104 -8.08 -6.95 -3.77
C LEU A 104 -7.78 -5.59 -3.12
N HIS A 105 -6.54 -5.12 -3.20
CA HIS A 105 -6.12 -3.87 -2.55
C HIS A 105 -6.76 -2.64 -3.18
N ASP A 106 -6.91 -2.63 -4.50
CA ASP A 106 -7.66 -1.63 -5.25
C ASP A 106 -8.10 -2.19 -6.61
N ILE A 107 -9.03 -1.50 -7.23
CA ILE A 107 -9.44 -1.78 -8.62
C ILE A 107 -9.24 -0.56 -9.52
N ARG A 108 -8.25 0.27 -9.21
CA ARG A 108 -7.89 1.50 -9.94
C ARG A 108 -7.87 1.35 -11.46
N PRO A 109 -7.25 0.30 -12.05
CA PRO A 109 -7.20 0.15 -13.50
C PRO A 109 -8.57 0.02 -14.18
N LEU A 110 -9.61 -0.33 -13.43
CA LEU A 110 -10.98 -0.40 -13.95
C LEU A 110 -11.74 0.92 -13.83
N VAL A 111 -11.29 1.81 -12.94
CA VAL A 111 -12.01 3.04 -12.58
C VAL A 111 -11.39 4.26 -13.23
N MET A 112 -10.06 4.33 -13.28
CA MET A 112 -9.33 5.45 -13.84
C MET A 112 -8.97 5.22 -15.31
N ASP A 113 -9.05 6.28 -16.13
CA ASP A 113 -8.63 6.23 -17.54
C ASP A 113 -7.11 6.32 -17.75
N THR A 114 -6.33 6.24 -16.67
CA THR A 114 -4.86 6.24 -16.72
C THR A 114 -4.29 4.95 -17.29
N ASP A 115 -5.02 3.84 -17.12
CA ASP A 115 -4.61 2.51 -17.57
C ASP A 115 -5.46 2.10 -18.78
N ARG A 116 -4.87 2.03 -19.96
CA ARG A 116 -5.58 1.76 -21.23
C ARG A 116 -5.14 0.45 -21.90
N GLY A 117 -5.98 -0.07 -22.79
CA GLY A 117 -5.66 -1.18 -23.67
C GLY A 117 -5.53 -2.52 -22.96
N PHE A 118 -4.51 -3.29 -23.35
CA PHE A 118 -4.32 -4.69 -22.93
C PHE A 118 -4.12 -4.86 -21.42
N PHE A 119 -3.50 -3.88 -20.75
CA PHE A 119 -3.30 -3.95 -19.30
C PHE A 119 -4.65 -3.88 -18.54
N ARG A 120 -5.52 -2.94 -18.91
CA ARG A 120 -6.88 -2.82 -18.33
C ARG A 120 -7.71 -4.08 -18.57
N PHE A 121 -7.66 -4.64 -19.78
CA PHE A 121 -8.33 -5.90 -20.10
C PHE A 121 -7.81 -7.06 -19.26
N LYS A 122 -6.49 -7.22 -19.16
CA LYS A 122 -5.87 -8.25 -18.32
C LYS A 122 -6.28 -8.12 -16.86
N PHE A 123 -6.29 -6.90 -16.33
CA PHE A 123 -6.69 -6.64 -14.95
C PHE A 123 -8.19 -6.93 -14.75
N TRP A 124 -9.03 -6.60 -15.73
CA TRP A 124 -10.45 -6.96 -15.69
C TRP A 124 -10.66 -8.48 -15.66
N VAL A 125 -9.95 -9.25 -16.48
CA VAL A 125 -9.98 -10.73 -16.41
C VAL A 125 -9.54 -11.23 -15.04
N HIS A 126 -8.53 -10.61 -14.44
CA HIS A 126 -8.08 -10.91 -13.09
C HIS A 126 -9.21 -10.69 -12.06
N CYS A 127 -9.86 -9.54 -12.07
CA CYS A 127 -10.98 -9.24 -11.18
C CYS A 127 -12.17 -10.20 -11.38
N LEU A 128 -12.47 -10.56 -12.63
CA LEU A 128 -13.49 -11.56 -12.92
C LEU A 128 -13.11 -12.95 -12.39
N SER A 129 -11.84 -13.35 -12.49
CA SER A 129 -11.39 -14.60 -11.91
C SER A 129 -11.60 -14.63 -10.39
N THR A 130 -11.31 -13.54 -9.71
CA THR A 130 -11.58 -13.38 -8.27
C THR A 130 -13.08 -13.52 -7.97
N LYS A 131 -13.94 -12.82 -8.72
CA LYS A 131 -15.40 -12.90 -8.57
C LYS A 131 -15.95 -14.33 -8.69
N TRP A 132 -15.44 -15.10 -9.65
CA TRP A 132 -16.00 -16.42 -9.97
C TRP A 132 -15.38 -17.57 -9.17
N PHE A 133 -14.15 -17.41 -8.74
CA PHE A 133 -13.39 -18.51 -8.12
C PHE A 133 -13.09 -18.29 -6.64
N ALA A 134 -12.93 -17.05 -6.17
CA ALA A 134 -12.70 -16.84 -4.75
C ALA A 134 -13.94 -17.21 -3.92
N GLN A 135 -13.73 -17.96 -2.84
CA GLN A 135 -14.77 -18.25 -1.85
C GLN A 135 -15.10 -16.98 -1.07
N GLU A 136 -14.07 -16.19 -0.73
CA GLU A 136 -14.19 -14.92 -0.05
C GLU A 136 -13.26 -13.89 -0.67
N VAL A 137 -13.72 -12.65 -0.69
CA VAL A 137 -12.98 -11.49 -1.17
C VAL A 137 -12.78 -10.53 -0.03
N TYR A 138 -11.58 -9.98 0.08
CA TYR A 138 -11.24 -8.95 1.05
C TYR A 138 -10.71 -7.71 0.34
N THR A 139 -10.80 -6.57 1.00
CA THR A 139 -10.18 -5.32 0.56
C THR A 139 -9.69 -4.51 1.75
N VAL A 140 -9.13 -3.32 1.52
CA VAL A 140 -8.40 -2.58 2.56
C VAL A 140 -9.11 -1.34 3.09
N SER A 141 -10.28 -0.98 2.54
CA SER A 141 -11.14 0.10 3.02
C SER A 141 -12.61 -0.16 2.67
N ASP A 142 -13.52 0.51 3.33
CA ASP A 142 -14.97 0.37 3.03
C ASP A 142 -15.32 1.06 1.70
N ASP A 143 -14.64 2.16 1.36
CA ASP A 143 -14.70 2.79 0.02
C ASP A 143 -14.39 1.77 -1.08
N GLN A 144 -13.27 1.04 -0.97
CA GLN A 144 -12.91 0.01 -1.93
C GLN A 144 -13.90 -1.17 -1.92
N ARG A 145 -14.46 -1.51 -0.78
CA ARG A 145 -15.49 -2.55 -0.65
C ARG A 145 -16.72 -2.20 -1.47
N HIS A 146 -17.23 -0.97 -1.37
CA HIS A 146 -18.34 -0.48 -2.16
C HIS A 146 -17.98 -0.42 -3.65
N LEU A 147 -16.83 0.12 -3.97
CA LEU A 147 -16.35 0.25 -5.34
C LEU A 147 -16.19 -1.12 -6.04
N ILE A 148 -15.63 -2.12 -5.35
CA ILE A 148 -15.52 -3.50 -5.85
C ILE A 148 -16.91 -4.11 -6.06
N SER A 149 -17.81 -3.92 -5.10
CA SER A 149 -19.19 -4.39 -5.23
C SER A 149 -19.87 -3.81 -6.47
N ASP A 150 -19.82 -2.51 -6.66
CA ASP A 150 -20.46 -1.79 -7.76
C ASP A 150 -19.86 -2.17 -9.13
N LYS A 151 -18.53 -2.24 -9.22
CA LYS A 151 -17.85 -2.48 -10.51
C LYS A 151 -17.79 -3.94 -10.91
N LEU A 152 -17.69 -4.85 -9.95
CA LEU A 152 -17.60 -6.28 -10.23
C LEU A 152 -18.91 -7.04 -9.97
N GLY A 153 -19.88 -6.43 -9.29
CA GLY A 153 -21.13 -7.07 -8.91
C GLY A 153 -20.90 -8.22 -7.93
N ILE A 154 -19.98 -8.06 -6.99
CA ILE A 154 -19.80 -8.97 -5.86
C ILE A 154 -20.68 -8.43 -4.72
N PRO A 155 -21.55 -9.23 -4.10
CA PRO A 155 -22.37 -8.77 -2.98
C PRO A 155 -21.52 -8.22 -1.83
N LEU A 156 -21.96 -7.11 -1.23
CA LEU A 156 -21.24 -6.43 -0.16
C LEU A 156 -20.96 -7.35 1.05
N ASP A 157 -21.90 -8.23 1.38
CA ASP A 157 -21.77 -9.20 2.48
C ASP A 157 -20.71 -10.28 2.23
N LYS A 158 -20.24 -10.43 0.97
CA LYS A 158 -19.16 -11.33 0.58
C LYS A 158 -17.78 -10.65 0.50
N ILE A 159 -17.73 -9.35 0.75
CA ILE A 159 -16.48 -8.59 0.73
C ILE A 159 -16.14 -8.18 2.17
N GLY A 160 -15.12 -8.78 2.74
CA GLY A 160 -14.56 -8.39 4.03
C GLY A 160 -13.60 -7.21 3.89
N VAL A 161 -13.36 -6.49 4.99
CA VAL A 161 -12.36 -5.43 5.04
C VAL A 161 -11.24 -5.83 5.99
N THR A 162 -10.01 -5.69 5.53
CA THR A 162 -8.79 -5.90 6.30
C THR A 162 -7.89 -4.68 6.11
N TYR A 163 -7.55 -4.01 7.19
CA TYR A 163 -6.85 -2.72 7.12
C TYR A 163 -5.33 -2.91 7.03
N ASN A 164 -4.64 -1.84 6.65
CA ASN A 164 -3.19 -1.72 6.81
C ASN A 164 -2.84 -1.22 8.22
N GLY A 165 -1.55 -1.20 8.54
CA GLY A 165 -1.01 -0.68 9.80
C GLY A 165 0.23 0.20 9.58
N TRP A 166 0.86 0.58 10.65
CA TRP A 166 1.98 1.53 10.66
C TRP A 166 3.17 1.10 11.54
N GLU A 167 3.02 0.09 12.38
CA GLU A 167 3.99 -0.27 13.44
C GLU A 167 5.36 -0.70 12.91
N HIS A 168 5.48 -0.98 11.60
CA HIS A 168 6.79 -1.19 10.97
C HIS A 168 7.71 0.03 11.12
N MET A 169 7.14 1.23 11.20
CA MET A 169 7.91 2.45 11.46
C MET A 169 8.61 2.48 12.83
N ASN A 170 8.12 1.70 13.81
CA ASN A 170 8.76 1.60 15.13
C ASN A 170 10.11 0.90 15.09
N ALA A 171 10.31 -0.01 14.15
CA ALA A 171 11.57 -0.76 14.00
C ALA A 171 12.59 -0.05 13.09
N VAL A 172 12.23 1.08 12.52
CA VAL A 172 13.09 1.87 11.63
C VAL A 172 13.78 2.95 12.44
N GLU A 173 15.11 3.02 12.37
CA GLU A 173 15.86 4.17 12.91
C GLU A 173 15.84 5.32 11.89
N PRO A 174 15.62 6.57 12.31
CA PRO A 174 15.67 7.71 11.41
C PRO A 174 17.08 7.93 10.86
N ASP A 175 17.20 8.18 9.57
CA ASP A 175 18.47 8.47 8.90
C ASP A 175 18.51 9.94 8.46
N GLU A 176 19.19 10.75 9.24
CA GLU A 176 19.32 12.20 9.03
C GLU A 176 20.24 12.57 7.85
N SER A 177 20.98 11.60 7.28
CA SER A 177 21.88 11.84 6.14
C SER A 177 21.12 12.32 4.89
N VAL A 178 19.80 12.11 4.84
CA VAL A 178 18.94 12.62 3.77
C VAL A 178 19.05 14.16 3.62
N PHE A 179 19.26 14.88 4.72
CA PHE A 179 19.40 16.35 4.68
C PHE A 179 20.72 16.81 4.06
N GLU A 180 21.74 15.95 3.97
CA GLU A 180 22.96 16.23 3.20
C GLU A 180 22.68 16.34 1.70
N LYS A 181 21.67 15.59 1.22
CA LYS A 181 21.17 15.66 -0.17
C LYS A 181 20.25 16.87 -0.42
N LEU A 182 19.82 17.53 0.65
CA LEU A 182 18.83 18.60 0.65
C LEU A 182 19.32 19.83 1.45
N PRO A 183 20.49 20.41 1.12
CA PRO A 183 21.12 21.45 1.95
C PRO A 183 20.31 22.75 2.06
N GLU A 184 19.37 22.97 1.12
CA GLU A 184 18.51 24.14 1.09
C GLU A 184 17.23 23.95 1.90
N VAL A 185 16.94 22.72 2.34
CA VAL A 185 15.71 22.36 3.06
C VAL A 185 15.94 22.46 4.56
N LYS A 186 15.17 23.33 5.23
CA LYS A 186 15.25 23.51 6.67
C LYS A 186 14.21 22.63 7.39
N LYS A 187 14.65 21.95 8.43
CA LYS A 187 13.78 21.16 9.30
C LYS A 187 12.67 22.01 9.90
N GLY A 188 11.45 21.50 9.87
CA GLY A 188 10.25 22.20 10.36
C GLY A 188 9.63 23.19 9.37
N GLU A 189 10.29 23.50 8.24
CA GLU A 189 9.83 24.55 7.31
C GLU A 189 9.35 24.00 5.95
N TYR A 190 9.33 22.68 5.72
CA TYR A 190 8.95 22.11 4.43
C TYR A 190 7.72 21.22 4.52
N PHE A 191 6.96 21.18 3.43
CA PHE A 191 5.90 20.22 3.18
C PHE A 191 6.47 18.97 2.51
N TYR A 192 6.11 17.79 2.99
CA TYR A 192 6.66 16.53 2.53
C TYR A 192 5.62 15.65 1.84
N ALA A 193 5.98 15.01 0.74
CA ALA A 193 5.15 14.02 0.06
C ALA A 193 6.01 12.82 -0.35
N LEU A 194 5.42 11.61 -0.24
CA LEU A 194 6.06 10.35 -0.58
C LEU A 194 5.19 9.50 -1.51
N GLY A 195 5.77 8.92 -2.54
CA GLY A 195 5.14 7.88 -3.35
C GLY A 195 5.69 7.79 -4.77
N SER A 196 5.11 6.86 -5.54
CA SER A 196 5.46 6.70 -6.96
C SER A 196 4.95 7.87 -7.80
N LEU A 197 5.60 8.12 -8.94
CA LEU A 197 5.22 9.18 -9.89
C LEU A 197 3.96 8.85 -10.72
N ALA A 198 3.16 7.91 -10.27
CA ALA A 198 1.94 7.52 -10.95
C ALA A 198 0.91 8.66 -10.95
N LYS A 199 0.19 8.83 -12.07
CA LYS A 199 -0.76 9.94 -12.27
C LYS A 199 -1.80 10.11 -11.16
N HIS A 200 -2.26 9.00 -10.56
CA HIS A 200 -3.22 9.04 -9.47
C HIS A 200 -2.68 9.63 -8.16
N LYS A 201 -1.35 9.69 -7.98
CA LYS A 201 -0.70 10.36 -6.83
C LYS A 201 -0.70 11.88 -6.96
N ASN A 202 -0.99 12.39 -8.16
CA ASN A 202 -1.27 13.81 -8.45
C ASN A 202 -0.19 14.80 -8.01
N TYR A 203 1.09 14.46 -8.18
CA TYR A 203 2.18 15.40 -7.85
C TYR A 203 2.19 16.68 -8.71
N LYS A 204 1.42 16.69 -9.80
CA LYS A 204 1.13 17.93 -10.52
C LYS A 204 0.51 18.97 -9.58
N TRP A 205 -0.37 18.56 -8.67
CA TRP A 205 -0.99 19.45 -7.68
C TRP A 205 0.08 20.13 -6.82
N ILE A 206 1.07 19.39 -6.32
CA ILE A 206 2.15 19.96 -5.50
C ILE A 206 2.92 21.02 -6.27
N ARG A 207 3.26 20.76 -7.54
CA ARG A 207 3.97 21.73 -8.38
C ARG A 207 3.16 23.01 -8.63
N GLU A 208 1.86 22.86 -8.92
CA GLU A 208 0.98 23.99 -9.15
C GLU A 208 0.78 24.85 -7.88
N VAL A 209 0.65 24.20 -6.72
CA VAL A 209 0.58 24.89 -5.42
C VAL A 209 1.92 25.55 -5.08
N ALA A 210 3.05 24.89 -5.34
CA ALA A 210 4.38 25.44 -5.11
C ALA A 210 4.64 26.72 -5.92
N ARG A 211 4.22 26.77 -7.19
CA ARG A 211 4.32 27.98 -8.02
C ARG A 211 3.56 29.17 -7.43
N ARG A 212 2.45 28.92 -6.75
CA ARG A 212 1.60 29.94 -6.11
C ARG A 212 2.10 30.34 -4.71
N ASN A 213 3.00 29.52 -4.14
CA ASN A 213 3.56 29.72 -2.82
C ASN A 213 5.12 29.70 -2.88
N PRO A 214 5.75 30.70 -3.51
CA PRO A 214 7.21 30.73 -3.71
C PRO A 214 8.00 30.87 -2.40
N ASP A 215 7.33 31.28 -1.32
CA ASP A 215 7.85 31.40 0.05
C ASP A 215 7.86 30.07 0.81
N LYS A 216 7.25 29.00 0.28
CA LYS A 216 7.14 27.71 0.92
C LYS A 216 8.05 26.68 0.25
N THR A 217 8.56 25.73 1.03
CA THR A 217 9.44 24.65 0.57
C THR A 217 8.68 23.33 0.51
N PHE A 218 8.89 22.55 -0.56
CA PHE A 218 8.28 21.25 -0.77
C PHE A 218 9.36 20.21 -1.04
N VAL A 219 9.21 19.02 -0.42
CA VAL A 219 10.06 17.86 -0.66
C VAL A 219 9.19 16.72 -1.16
N VAL A 220 9.50 16.20 -2.34
CA VAL A 220 8.75 15.10 -2.96
C VAL A 220 9.69 13.92 -3.16
N ALA A 221 9.56 12.89 -2.33
CA ALA A 221 10.38 11.70 -2.37
C ALA A 221 9.63 10.51 -3.01
N GLY A 222 10.42 9.54 -3.48
CA GLY A 222 9.92 8.33 -4.12
C GLY A 222 9.87 8.45 -5.64
N GLY A 223 9.93 7.30 -6.29
CA GLY A 223 10.10 7.19 -7.74
C GLY A 223 11.57 7.20 -8.16
N ALA A 224 11.86 6.50 -9.25
CA ALA A 224 13.14 6.60 -9.92
C ALA A 224 13.19 7.94 -10.67
N ASP A 225 14.31 8.63 -10.62
CA ASP A 225 14.68 9.81 -11.41
C ASP A 225 13.55 10.68 -12.00
N LEU A 226 13.69 12.00 -11.90
CA LEU A 226 12.87 12.98 -12.66
C LEU A 226 12.75 12.63 -14.16
N ALA A 227 13.72 11.91 -14.72
CA ALA A 227 13.69 11.37 -16.07
C ALA A 227 12.52 10.39 -16.34
N ALA A 228 11.95 9.78 -15.29
CA ALA A 228 10.77 8.91 -15.42
C ALA A 228 9.44 9.69 -15.64
N PHE A 229 9.46 11.00 -15.43
CA PHE A 229 8.30 11.87 -15.73
C PHE A 229 8.13 12.12 -17.21
N GLY A 230 8.78 11.73 -18.14
CA GLY A 230 8.77 12.30 -19.50
C GLY A 230 9.44 13.69 -19.51
N LYS A 231 10.01 14.04 -20.67
CA LYS A 231 10.85 15.25 -20.79
C LYS A 231 10.13 16.52 -20.35
N ASP A 232 8.87 16.67 -20.73
CA ASP A 232 8.06 17.87 -20.44
C ASP A 232 7.69 18.00 -18.95
N GLU A 233 7.45 16.89 -18.25
CA GLU A 233 7.14 16.90 -16.83
C GLU A 233 8.40 17.03 -15.96
N ALA A 234 9.53 16.46 -16.39
CA ALA A 234 10.82 16.62 -15.72
C ALA A 234 11.35 18.05 -15.83
N ASP A 235 11.16 18.70 -16.98
CA ASP A 235 11.53 20.11 -17.19
C ASP A 235 10.59 21.03 -16.38
N ALA A 236 9.29 20.75 -16.34
CA ALA A 236 8.34 21.48 -15.50
C ALA A 236 8.59 21.33 -13.98
N ALA A 237 9.20 20.23 -13.56
CA ALA A 237 9.57 20.01 -12.15
C ALA A 237 10.77 20.88 -11.71
N LYS A 238 11.67 21.23 -12.65
CA LYS A 238 12.81 22.12 -12.39
C LYS A 238 12.45 23.61 -12.30
N ASP A 239 11.26 23.96 -12.75
CA ASP A 239 10.84 25.35 -12.99
C ASP A 239 10.33 26.09 -11.74
N THR A 240 10.10 25.37 -10.62
CA THR A 240 9.48 25.98 -9.43
C THR A 240 10.50 26.57 -8.44
N GLY A 241 11.74 26.10 -8.44
CA GLY A 241 12.82 26.56 -7.55
C GLY A 241 12.64 26.23 -6.06
N ASN A 242 11.43 25.87 -5.64
CA ASN A 242 11.08 25.57 -4.24
C ASN A 242 10.54 24.15 -4.02
N VAL A 243 10.64 23.26 -5.03
CA VAL A 243 10.32 21.82 -4.92
C VAL A 243 11.58 21.00 -5.09
N PHE A 244 11.92 20.20 -4.07
CA PHE A 244 13.12 19.39 -4.00
C PHE A 244 12.78 17.92 -4.15
N TYR A 245 13.57 17.20 -4.97
CA TYR A 245 13.35 15.79 -5.29
C TYR A 245 14.58 14.96 -4.88
N PRO A 246 14.62 14.37 -3.68
CA PRO A 246 15.74 13.52 -3.26
C PRO A 246 15.78 12.18 -4.00
N GLY A 247 14.78 11.88 -4.84
CA GLY A 247 14.63 10.59 -5.49
C GLY A 247 14.13 9.50 -4.55
N TYR A 248 14.63 8.28 -4.73
CA TYR A 248 14.34 7.18 -3.81
C TYR A 248 14.96 7.46 -2.44
N VAL A 249 14.18 7.25 -1.40
CA VAL A 249 14.61 7.35 0.00
C VAL A 249 14.42 6.00 0.70
N THR A 250 15.33 5.64 1.58
CA THR A 250 15.20 4.48 2.45
C THR A 250 14.08 4.68 3.48
N ASP A 251 13.66 3.62 4.17
CA ASP A 251 12.68 3.75 5.26
C ASP A 251 13.20 4.67 6.38
N GLY A 252 14.51 4.66 6.68
CA GLY A 252 15.15 5.55 7.67
C GLY A 252 15.13 7.02 7.23
N GLU A 253 15.55 7.30 5.99
CA GLU A 253 15.49 8.63 5.40
C GLU A 253 14.05 9.16 5.33
N ASN A 254 13.08 8.30 4.95
CA ASN A 254 11.66 8.64 4.95
C ASN A 254 11.17 9.01 6.34
N LYS A 255 11.55 8.23 7.37
CA LYS A 255 11.20 8.51 8.76
C LYS A 255 11.75 9.87 9.22
N ALA A 256 13.01 10.18 8.92
CA ALA A 256 13.62 11.47 9.24
C ALA A 256 12.87 12.62 8.54
N LEU A 257 12.53 12.47 7.25
CA LEU A 257 11.75 13.48 6.52
C LEU A 257 10.34 13.67 7.10
N MET A 258 9.66 12.60 7.54
CA MET A 258 8.35 12.70 8.19
C MET A 258 8.43 13.40 9.55
N GLN A 259 9.45 13.10 10.36
CA GLN A 259 9.64 13.69 11.71
C GLN A 259 9.92 15.19 11.68
N HIS A 260 10.52 15.66 10.59
CA HIS A 260 10.97 17.06 10.47
C HIS A 260 10.18 17.89 9.46
N CYS A 261 9.12 17.35 8.85
CA CYS A 261 8.29 18.16 7.98
C CYS A 261 7.34 19.08 8.76
N LYS A 262 6.99 20.22 8.16
CA LYS A 262 5.91 21.10 8.65
C LYS A 262 4.56 20.40 8.57
N ALA A 263 4.34 19.67 7.46
CA ALA A 263 3.21 18.76 7.27
C ALA A 263 3.50 17.76 6.14
N PHE A 264 2.83 16.61 6.20
CA PHE A 264 2.83 15.61 5.14
C PHE A 264 1.66 15.89 4.17
N LEU A 265 1.96 15.98 2.86
CA LEU A 265 1.00 16.20 1.79
C LEU A 265 0.67 14.91 1.05
N HIS A 266 -0.62 14.63 0.85
CA HIS A 266 -1.04 13.49 0.05
C HIS A 266 -2.17 13.86 -0.93
N PRO A 267 -1.83 14.41 -2.11
CA PRO A 267 -2.80 14.94 -3.08
C PRO A 267 -3.40 13.86 -3.99
N ALA A 268 -3.30 12.59 -3.62
CA ALA A 268 -3.76 11.49 -4.46
C ALA A 268 -5.25 11.59 -4.79
N VAL A 269 -5.59 11.39 -6.06
CA VAL A 269 -7.00 11.37 -6.52
C VAL A 269 -7.63 9.98 -6.40
N PHE A 270 -6.83 8.97 -6.15
CA PHE A 270 -7.29 7.60 -5.93
C PHE A 270 -6.31 6.82 -5.06
N GLU A 271 -6.82 6.15 -4.04
CA GLU A 271 -6.10 5.24 -3.15
C GLU A 271 -6.97 4.04 -2.76
N GLY A 272 -6.30 2.91 -2.48
CA GLY A 272 -6.96 1.79 -1.79
C GLY A 272 -7.02 1.99 -0.28
N PHE A 273 -5.92 2.56 0.29
CA PHE A 273 -5.80 2.85 1.71
C PHE A 273 -4.99 4.12 2.00
N GLY A 274 -3.81 4.27 1.40
CA GLY A 274 -2.90 5.38 1.69
C GLY A 274 -2.05 5.12 2.95
N ILE A 275 -1.11 4.19 2.87
CA ILE A 275 -0.18 3.89 3.99
C ILE A 275 0.68 5.11 4.36
N PRO A 276 1.28 5.89 3.43
CA PRO A 276 2.19 6.97 3.78
C PRO A 276 1.60 8.05 4.72
N PRO A 277 0.36 8.50 4.59
CA PRO A 277 -0.23 9.39 5.59
C PRO A 277 -0.31 8.78 7.00
N LEU A 278 -0.57 7.47 7.11
CA LEU A 278 -0.61 6.79 8.39
C LEU A 278 0.80 6.67 9.02
N GLU A 279 1.81 6.42 8.18
CA GLU A 279 3.23 6.46 8.58
C GLU A 279 3.60 7.85 9.09
N ALA A 280 3.28 8.92 8.35
CA ALA A 280 3.56 10.30 8.74
C ALA A 280 2.89 10.66 10.07
N LEU A 281 1.63 10.30 10.23
CA LEU A 281 0.88 10.53 11.47
C LEU A 281 1.54 9.81 12.66
N SER A 282 2.07 8.58 12.44
CA SER A 282 2.80 7.83 13.47
C SER A 282 4.10 8.49 13.91
N GLN A 283 4.65 9.38 13.08
CA GLN A 283 5.85 10.17 13.37
C GLN A 283 5.52 11.56 13.92
N GLY A 284 4.25 11.85 14.18
CA GLY A 284 3.80 13.13 14.74
C GLY A 284 3.64 14.24 13.68
N ALA A 285 3.78 13.93 12.38
CA ALA A 285 3.58 14.90 11.33
C ALA A 285 2.10 15.25 11.15
N PRO A 286 1.71 16.53 11.09
CA PRO A 286 0.40 16.93 10.62
C PRO A 286 0.17 16.42 9.19
N ILE A 287 -1.03 15.94 8.87
CA ILE A 287 -1.35 15.42 7.54
C ILE A 287 -2.38 16.30 6.83
N LEU A 288 -2.07 16.64 5.57
CA LEU A 288 -2.94 17.37 4.65
C LEU A 288 -3.24 16.44 3.48
N LEU A 289 -4.48 16.02 3.36
CA LEU A 289 -4.90 14.98 2.42
C LEU A 289 -5.88 15.54 1.39
N SER A 290 -5.92 14.93 0.21
CA SER A 290 -7.05 15.17 -0.68
C SER A 290 -8.34 14.63 -0.07
N ASN A 291 -9.47 15.26 -0.40
CA ASN A 291 -10.81 14.80 -0.01
C ASN A 291 -11.34 13.67 -0.93
N ALA A 292 -10.45 12.93 -1.59
CA ALA A 292 -10.79 11.94 -2.61
C ALA A 292 -10.66 10.49 -2.10
N SER A 293 -11.43 9.59 -2.73
CA SER A 293 -11.39 8.14 -2.50
C SER A 293 -11.55 7.78 -1.01
N CYS A 294 -10.81 6.80 -0.53
CA CYS A 294 -10.90 6.30 0.84
C CYS A 294 -10.32 7.22 1.94
N LEU A 295 -9.63 8.32 1.56
CA LEU A 295 -8.91 9.14 2.54
C LEU A 295 -9.82 9.77 3.61
N PRO A 296 -10.98 10.38 3.28
CA PRO A 296 -11.89 10.89 4.30
C PRO A 296 -12.47 9.80 5.22
N GLU A 297 -12.78 8.62 4.67
CA GLU A 297 -13.25 7.47 5.44
C GLU A 297 -12.22 7.02 6.48
N LEU A 298 -10.95 6.92 6.03
CA LEU A 298 -9.90 6.32 6.84
C LEU A 298 -9.36 7.27 7.91
N TYR A 299 -9.20 8.55 7.58
CA TYR A 299 -8.53 9.51 8.45
C TYR A 299 -9.49 10.43 9.22
N GLY A 300 -10.74 10.59 8.74
CA GLY A 300 -11.79 11.36 9.42
C GLY A 300 -11.27 12.72 9.94
N ASP A 301 -11.59 13.04 11.17
CA ASP A 301 -11.19 14.32 11.79
C ASP A 301 -9.71 14.37 12.24
N CYS A 302 -8.91 13.35 12.00
CA CYS A 302 -7.47 13.35 12.29
C CYS A 302 -6.63 13.99 11.18
N ALA A 303 -7.24 14.34 10.05
CA ALA A 303 -6.59 14.97 8.91
C ALA A 303 -7.29 16.28 8.52
N ARG A 304 -6.60 17.09 7.75
CA ARG A 304 -7.15 18.26 7.08
C ARG A 304 -7.24 17.96 5.60
N TYR A 305 -8.29 18.46 4.94
CA TYR A 305 -8.62 18.06 3.59
C TYR A 305 -8.64 19.22 2.63
N PHE A 306 -8.19 18.96 1.40
CA PHE A 306 -8.27 19.89 0.26
C PHE A 306 -8.83 19.18 -0.99
N ASP A 307 -9.37 19.95 -1.92
CA ASP A 307 -9.74 19.44 -3.24
C ASP A 307 -8.48 19.21 -4.08
N PRO A 308 -8.22 17.97 -4.57
CA PRO A 308 -7.05 17.66 -5.38
C PRO A 308 -7.03 18.32 -6.77
N TYR A 309 -8.06 19.07 -7.13
CA TYR A 309 -8.16 19.85 -8.37
C TYR A 309 -8.11 21.36 -8.14
N ASP A 310 -8.18 21.81 -6.88
CA ASP A 310 -7.98 23.20 -6.50
C ASP A 310 -6.50 23.47 -6.20
N TYR A 311 -5.92 24.47 -6.87
CA TYR A 311 -4.53 24.88 -6.67
C TYR A 311 -4.39 26.18 -5.85
N GLU A 312 -5.51 26.83 -5.50
CA GLU A 312 -5.54 28.08 -4.73
C GLU A 312 -5.67 27.83 -3.20
N VAL A 313 -5.10 26.71 -2.72
CA VAL A 313 -5.19 26.30 -1.32
C VAL A 313 -4.25 27.14 -0.45
N ASP A 314 -4.77 27.80 0.59
CA ASP A 314 -3.98 28.38 1.66
C ASP A 314 -3.53 27.29 2.66
N LEU A 315 -2.28 26.84 2.48
CA LEU A 315 -1.72 25.75 3.30
C LEU A 315 -1.56 26.13 4.79
N ASP A 316 -1.33 27.42 5.09
CA ASP A 316 -1.16 27.87 6.47
C ASP A 316 -2.53 27.97 7.18
N ALA A 317 -3.54 28.47 6.49
CA ALA A 317 -4.91 28.47 6.99
C ALA A 317 -5.42 27.04 7.21
N LEU A 318 -5.16 26.16 6.26
CA LEU A 318 -5.53 24.73 6.39
C LEU A 318 -4.83 24.07 7.55
N LEU A 319 -3.54 24.34 7.79
CA LEU A 319 -2.80 23.82 8.93
C LEU A 319 -3.32 24.33 10.30
N ALA A 320 -3.90 25.53 10.31
CA ALA A 320 -4.47 26.10 11.52
C ALA A 320 -5.82 25.46 11.92
N GLU A 321 -6.47 24.74 11.04
CA GLU A 321 -7.71 24.03 11.37
C GLU A 321 -7.49 22.97 12.46
N PRO A 322 -8.41 22.85 13.42
CA PRO A 322 -8.30 21.85 14.48
C PRO A 322 -8.45 20.43 13.93
N VAL A 323 -7.76 19.47 14.53
CA VAL A 323 -7.91 18.04 14.26
C VAL A 323 -8.13 17.28 15.57
N SER A 324 -8.72 16.11 15.48
CA SER A 324 -8.85 15.17 16.58
C SER A 324 -7.55 14.47 16.90
N ASP A 325 -7.41 14.00 18.15
CA ASP A 325 -6.29 13.14 18.56
C ASP A 325 -6.27 11.84 17.73
N PRO A 326 -5.13 11.48 17.10
CA PRO A 326 -5.02 10.32 16.26
C PRO A 326 -4.99 8.97 16.99
N ASP A 327 -4.93 8.95 18.32
CA ASP A 327 -4.78 7.74 19.12
C ASP A 327 -5.79 6.62 18.77
N LYS A 328 -7.05 6.99 18.57
CA LYS A 328 -8.09 6.01 18.20
C LYS A 328 -7.86 5.44 16.81
N LEU A 329 -7.46 6.30 15.88
CA LEU A 329 -7.15 5.93 14.50
C LEU A 329 -5.93 5.02 14.46
N MET A 330 -4.85 5.38 15.15
CA MET A 330 -3.62 4.60 15.25
C MET A 330 -3.86 3.23 15.87
N LYS A 331 -4.71 3.14 16.91
CA LYS A 331 -5.14 1.86 17.50
C LYS A 331 -6.06 1.05 16.58
N LYS A 332 -6.84 1.70 15.71
CA LYS A 332 -7.72 1.01 14.74
C LYS A 332 -6.89 0.34 13.64
N TYR A 333 -5.94 1.05 13.05
CA TYR A 333 -5.15 0.62 11.92
C TYR A 333 -3.79 0.08 12.37
N SER A 334 -3.71 -1.23 12.54
CA SER A 334 -2.58 -1.93 13.14
C SER A 334 -2.27 -3.21 12.38
N TRP A 335 -0.99 -3.44 12.07
CA TRP A 335 -0.53 -4.70 11.49
C TRP A 335 -0.77 -5.89 12.41
N ASP A 336 -0.67 -5.69 13.73
CA ASP A 336 -0.93 -6.76 14.69
C ASP A 336 -2.40 -7.18 14.66
N LYS A 337 -3.33 -6.23 14.55
CA LYS A 337 -4.76 -6.52 14.37
C LYS A 337 -5.05 -7.20 13.05
N THR A 338 -4.41 -6.78 11.98
CA THR A 338 -4.55 -7.39 10.66
C THR A 338 -4.03 -8.82 10.65
N ALA A 339 -2.89 -9.08 11.28
CA ALA A 339 -2.36 -10.44 11.42
C ALA A 339 -3.26 -11.32 12.31
N ALA A 340 -3.78 -10.79 13.42
CA ALA A 340 -4.73 -11.50 14.28
C ALA A 340 -6.04 -11.84 13.52
N PHE A 341 -6.56 -10.91 12.74
CA PHE A 341 -7.70 -11.16 11.85
C PHE A 341 -7.42 -12.34 10.90
N TRP A 342 -6.26 -12.34 10.23
CA TRP A 342 -5.89 -13.42 9.32
C TRP A 342 -5.68 -14.75 10.05
N LEU A 343 -5.16 -14.76 11.26
CA LEU A 343 -5.07 -15.97 12.06
C LEU A 343 -6.44 -16.61 12.27
N GLU A 344 -7.45 -15.83 12.64
CA GLU A 344 -8.82 -16.33 12.84
C GLU A 344 -9.43 -16.85 11.52
N GLN A 345 -9.20 -16.17 10.40
CA GLN A 345 -9.64 -16.68 9.10
C GLN A 345 -8.94 -17.99 8.74
N ILE A 346 -7.63 -18.07 8.96
CA ILE A 346 -6.83 -19.28 8.68
C ILE A 346 -7.30 -20.46 9.53
N LYS A 347 -7.60 -20.26 10.82
CA LYS A 347 -8.18 -21.30 11.68
C LYS A 347 -9.50 -21.85 11.10
N ARG A 348 -10.37 -20.96 10.64
CA ARG A 348 -11.64 -21.31 10.01
C ARG A 348 -11.43 -22.12 8.73
N TYR A 349 -10.58 -21.65 7.81
CA TYR A 349 -10.30 -22.36 6.55
C TYR A 349 -9.58 -23.70 6.74
N ALA A 350 -8.76 -23.83 7.78
CA ALA A 350 -8.09 -25.09 8.10
C ALA A 350 -9.05 -26.15 8.69
N ALA A 351 -10.17 -25.71 9.28
CA ALA A 351 -11.19 -26.59 9.84
C ALA A 351 -12.22 -27.08 8.80
N GLU A 352 -12.42 -26.35 7.68
CA GLU A 352 -13.28 -26.74 6.56
C GLU A 352 -12.69 -27.90 5.73
#